data_9d45362cae6b4ae3985748f849a4d66e
#
_entry.id   9d45362cae6b4ae3985748f849a4d66e
#
_cell.length_a   1.000
_cell.length_b   1.000
_cell.length_c   1.000
_cell.angle_alpha   90.00
_cell.angle_beta   90.00
_cell.angle_gamma   90.00
#
_symmetry.space_group_name_H-M   'P 1'
#
loop_
_entity.id
_entity.type
_entity.pdbx_description
1 polymer ?
#
loop_
_entity_poly.entity_id
_entity_poly.type
_entity_poly.pdbx_seq_one_letter_code
_entity_poly.pdbx_strand_id
1 'polypeptide(L)'
;TIQMVVALNPLHKKYVSKRIVVSTYQSVTGTGVKAVDQLNGEREKAIKGQAAEYPMAYKYPIDLNVIPQIDVFLDNGYTKEEMKMFWETQKIMGDKSIQVNATAVRVPVFFGHSEVINIETRKKLSAAEARRLLENAPGITVMDEHVPGGYPTAATEAATCWSSWFMIR
;
A
#
# COMPACT_ATOMS: atom_id res chain seq x y z
N THR A 1 1.82 -4.59 -4.12
CA THR A 1 1.36 -4.94 -5.50
C THR A 1 0.05 -5.73 -5.49
N ILE A 2 -0.09 -6.79 -4.67
CA ILE A 2 -1.24 -7.71 -4.75
C ILE A 2 -2.56 -6.97 -4.53
N GLN A 3 -2.69 -6.19 -3.46
CA GLN A 3 -3.89 -5.39 -3.18
C GLN A 3 -4.27 -4.50 -4.37
N MET A 4 -3.32 -3.76 -4.91
CA MET A 4 -3.51 -2.88 -6.06
C MET A 4 -4.03 -3.65 -7.29
N VAL A 5 -3.39 -4.75 -7.68
CA VAL A 5 -3.79 -5.47 -8.90
C VAL A 5 -5.13 -6.19 -8.76
N VAL A 6 -5.49 -6.64 -7.55
CA VAL A 6 -6.82 -7.21 -7.27
C VAL A 6 -7.91 -6.16 -7.55
N ALA A 7 -7.73 -4.92 -7.09
CA ALA A 7 -8.66 -3.83 -7.34
C ALA A 7 -8.65 -3.34 -8.80
N LEU A 8 -7.47 -3.22 -9.38
CA LEU A 8 -7.35 -2.62 -10.72
C LEU A 8 -7.69 -3.58 -11.87
N ASN A 9 -7.57 -4.90 -11.67
CA ASN A 9 -7.83 -5.87 -12.72
C ASN A 9 -9.27 -5.82 -13.29
N PRO A 10 -10.35 -5.79 -12.48
CA PRO A 10 -11.71 -5.63 -13.01
C PRO A 10 -11.90 -4.30 -13.76
N LEU A 11 -11.26 -3.22 -13.30
CA LEU A 11 -11.31 -1.92 -13.99
C LEU A 11 -10.51 -1.96 -15.29
N HIS A 12 -9.32 -2.54 -15.28
CA HIS A 12 -8.46 -2.66 -16.45
C HIS A 12 -9.11 -3.47 -17.57
N LYS A 13 -9.72 -4.62 -17.25
CA LYS A 13 -10.43 -5.46 -18.25
C LYS A 13 -11.48 -4.70 -19.04
N LYS A 14 -12.14 -3.72 -18.44
CA LYS A 14 -13.23 -2.97 -19.09
C LYS A 14 -12.78 -1.62 -19.66
N TYR A 15 -11.92 -0.90 -18.93
CA TYR A 15 -11.56 0.49 -19.24
C TYR A 15 -10.13 0.68 -19.72
N VAL A 16 -9.28 -0.33 -19.61
CA VAL A 16 -7.87 -0.38 -20.02
C VAL A 16 -7.04 0.71 -19.32
N SER A 17 -6.40 0.35 -18.23
CA SER A 17 -5.50 1.25 -17.50
C SER A 17 -4.33 1.68 -18.41
N LYS A 18 -4.09 2.99 -18.49
CA LYS A 18 -3.00 3.59 -19.23
C LYS A 18 -1.83 3.93 -18.32
N ARG A 19 -2.15 4.55 -17.17
CA ARG A 19 -1.18 4.99 -16.17
C ARG A 19 -1.71 4.78 -14.76
N ILE A 20 -0.83 4.36 -13.87
CA ILE A 20 -1.09 4.17 -12.45
C ILE A 20 -0.05 4.97 -11.68
N VAL A 21 -0.50 5.82 -10.76
CA VAL A 21 0.34 6.46 -9.76
C VAL A 21 -0.09 5.90 -8.40
N VAL A 22 0.84 5.34 -7.66
CA VAL A 22 0.55 4.70 -6.38
C VAL A 22 1.53 5.12 -5.30
N SER A 23 1.01 5.47 -4.13
CA SER A 23 1.79 5.64 -2.92
C SER A 23 1.36 4.60 -1.90
N THR A 24 2.31 3.85 -1.35
CA THR A 24 2.03 2.80 -0.37
C THR A 24 2.50 3.22 1.01
N TYR A 25 1.73 2.87 2.02
CA TYR A 25 2.03 3.02 3.44
C TYR A 25 2.12 1.62 4.04
N GLN A 26 3.35 1.12 4.16
CA GLN A 26 3.61 -0.29 4.47
C GLN A 26 3.96 -0.48 5.94
N SER A 27 3.32 -1.45 6.59
CA SER A 27 3.59 -1.85 7.97
C SER A 27 4.98 -2.44 8.17
N VAL A 28 5.50 -2.37 9.40
CA VAL A 28 6.84 -2.86 9.75
C VAL A 28 6.98 -4.38 9.63
N THR A 29 5.89 -5.14 9.78
CA THR A 29 5.92 -6.61 9.66
C THR A 29 6.41 -7.11 8.31
N GLY A 30 6.26 -6.30 7.25
CA GLY A 30 6.80 -6.62 5.93
C GLY A 30 8.33 -6.70 5.88
N THR A 31 9.05 -6.14 6.85
CA THR A 31 10.50 -6.24 7.01
C THR A 31 10.90 -7.42 7.93
N GLY A 32 9.94 -7.99 8.66
CA GLY A 32 10.15 -9.13 9.57
C GLY A 32 10.26 -8.75 11.04
N VAL A 33 10.55 -9.75 11.88
CA VAL A 33 10.54 -9.64 13.35
C VAL A 33 11.43 -8.51 13.85
N LYS A 34 12.62 -8.34 13.29
CA LYS A 34 13.56 -7.27 13.70
C LYS A 34 12.96 -5.87 13.64
N ALA A 35 12.10 -5.60 12.66
CA ALA A 35 11.45 -4.30 12.53
C ALA A 35 10.30 -4.12 13.53
N VAL A 36 9.63 -5.21 13.89
CA VAL A 36 8.63 -5.23 14.97
C VAL A 36 9.31 -4.94 16.30
N ASP A 37 10.43 -5.61 16.59
CA ASP A 37 11.21 -5.42 17.82
C ASP A 37 11.76 -3.99 17.90
N GLN A 38 12.25 -3.45 16.77
CA GLN A 38 12.68 -2.06 16.71
C GLN A 38 11.54 -1.10 17.09
N LEU A 39 10.37 -1.21 16.45
CA LEU A 39 9.25 -0.32 16.74
C LEU A 39 8.77 -0.42 18.19
N ASN A 40 8.71 -1.63 18.75
CA ASN A 40 8.36 -1.84 20.17
C ASN A 40 9.40 -1.22 21.10
N GLY A 41 10.69 -1.49 20.86
CA GLY A 41 11.78 -0.96 21.65
C GLY A 41 11.87 0.57 21.63
N GLU A 42 11.62 1.20 20.45
CA GLU A 42 11.53 2.65 20.31
C GLU A 42 10.42 3.24 21.18
N ARG A 43 9.22 2.67 21.13
CA ARG A 43 8.07 3.11 21.93
C ARG A 43 8.30 2.98 23.42
N GLU A 44 8.81 1.82 23.86
CA GLU A 44 9.10 1.61 25.29
C GLU A 44 10.12 2.60 25.84
N LYS A 45 11.17 2.87 25.08
CA LYS A 45 12.22 3.80 25.49
C LYS A 45 11.75 5.25 25.45
N ALA A 46 10.98 5.62 24.44
CA ALA A 46 10.37 6.95 24.35
C ALA A 46 9.48 7.25 25.56
N ILE A 47 8.66 6.28 26.00
CA ILE A 47 7.82 6.41 27.20
C ILE A 47 8.66 6.57 28.48
N LYS A 48 9.82 5.91 28.54
CA LYS A 48 10.74 5.97 29.70
C LYS A 48 11.72 7.15 29.64
N GLY A 49 11.69 7.97 28.58
CA GLY A 49 12.66 9.07 28.38
C GLY A 49 14.09 8.58 28.16
N GLN A 50 14.28 7.37 27.66
CA GLN A 50 15.58 6.73 27.46
C GLN A 50 16.02 6.79 25.99
N ALA A 51 17.34 6.89 25.76
CA ALA A 51 17.90 6.73 24.41
C ALA A 51 17.72 5.28 23.91
N ALA A 52 17.45 5.15 22.61
CA ALA A 52 17.26 3.85 21.99
C ALA A 52 18.61 3.18 21.69
N GLU A 53 18.87 2.03 22.32
CA GLU A 53 19.95 1.11 21.97
C GLU A 53 19.34 -0.26 21.68
N TYR A 54 19.20 -0.62 20.42
CA TYR A 54 18.73 -1.94 19.95
C TYR A 54 19.19 -2.16 18.52
N PRO A 55 19.19 -3.43 18.05
CA PRO A 55 19.49 -3.73 16.65
C PRO A 55 18.44 -3.08 15.75
N MET A 56 18.86 -2.14 14.93
CA MET A 56 17.97 -1.45 14.00
C MET A 56 17.79 -2.28 12.72
N ALA A 57 16.54 -2.51 12.35
CA ALA A 57 16.18 -3.06 11.04
C ALA A 57 16.21 -1.96 9.96
N TYR A 58 15.99 -0.72 10.37
CA TYR A 58 16.05 0.48 9.54
C TYR A 58 17.23 1.34 9.96
N LYS A 59 17.74 2.15 9.02
CA LYS A 59 18.83 3.09 9.31
C LYS A 59 18.42 4.24 10.25
N TYR A 60 17.13 4.54 10.31
CA TYR A 60 16.55 5.59 11.13
C TYR A 60 15.45 5.04 12.03
N PRO A 61 15.14 5.70 13.14
CA PRO A 61 13.98 5.37 13.95
C PRO A 61 12.71 5.36 13.11
N ILE A 62 11.83 4.41 13.41
CA ILE A 62 10.54 4.27 12.72
C ILE A 62 9.37 4.78 13.56
N ASP A 63 9.45 4.73 14.90
CA ASP A 63 8.38 5.28 15.73
C ASP A 63 8.25 6.78 15.53
N LEU A 64 7.02 7.26 15.37
CA LEU A 64 6.68 8.64 15.03
C LEU A 64 7.37 9.16 13.73
N ASN A 65 7.74 8.28 12.83
CA ASN A 65 8.45 8.61 11.60
C ASN A 65 7.88 7.86 10.39
N VAL A 66 8.22 8.34 9.19
CA VAL A 66 7.95 7.69 7.91
C VAL A 66 9.25 7.57 7.12
N ILE A 67 9.53 6.39 6.57
CA ILE A 67 10.79 6.12 5.87
C ILE A 67 10.48 5.85 4.39
N PRO A 68 10.82 6.77 3.47
CA PRO A 68 10.53 6.64 2.03
C PRO A 68 11.60 5.80 1.33
N GLN A 69 11.97 4.68 1.94
CA GLN A 69 12.89 3.70 1.38
C GLN A 69 12.49 2.31 1.83
N ILE A 70 12.10 1.47 0.88
CA ILE A 70 11.85 0.05 1.11
C ILE A 70 12.70 -0.74 0.13
N ASP A 71 13.57 -1.62 0.67
CA ASP A 71 14.62 -2.33 -0.06
C ASP A 71 15.74 -1.38 -0.57
N VAL A 72 16.62 -1.86 -1.43
CA VAL A 72 17.79 -1.13 -1.94
C VAL A 72 17.40 -0.17 -3.07
N PHE A 73 18.17 0.90 -3.21
CA PHE A 73 18.07 1.76 -4.39
C PHE A 73 18.69 1.09 -5.60
N LEU A 74 18.06 1.27 -6.75
CA LEU A 74 18.55 0.87 -8.06
C LEU A 74 19.18 2.07 -8.78
N ASP A 75 19.90 1.81 -9.87
CA ASP A 75 20.62 2.84 -10.65
C ASP A 75 19.70 3.92 -11.24
N ASN A 76 18.41 3.62 -11.40
CA ASN A 76 17.39 4.56 -11.88
C ASN A 76 16.80 5.46 -10.80
N GLY A 77 17.30 5.37 -9.54
CA GLY A 77 16.85 6.18 -8.41
C GLY A 77 15.60 5.66 -7.68
N TYR A 78 14.94 4.65 -8.20
CA TYR A 78 13.84 3.96 -7.50
C TYR A 78 14.37 2.90 -6.55
N THR A 79 13.59 2.58 -5.53
CA THR A 79 13.86 1.38 -4.72
C THR A 79 13.42 0.12 -5.48
N LYS A 80 14.00 -1.03 -5.10
CA LYS A 80 13.61 -2.32 -5.67
C LYS A 80 12.14 -2.63 -5.41
N GLU A 81 11.58 -2.24 -4.26
CA GLU A 81 10.15 -2.43 -3.96
C GLU A 81 9.26 -1.62 -4.92
N GLU A 82 9.62 -0.38 -5.23
CA GLU A 82 8.91 0.45 -6.20
C GLU A 82 8.96 -0.15 -7.61
N MET A 83 10.12 -0.65 -8.02
CA MET A 83 10.27 -1.31 -9.32
C MET A 83 9.56 -2.66 -9.39
N LYS A 84 9.46 -3.39 -8.28
CA LYS A 84 8.61 -4.59 -8.20
C LYS A 84 7.16 -4.25 -8.50
N MET A 85 6.63 -3.16 -7.94
CA MET A 85 5.26 -2.75 -8.25
C MET A 85 5.07 -2.49 -9.74
N PHE A 86 6.03 -1.87 -10.42
CA PHE A 86 6.01 -1.68 -11.86
C PHE A 86 6.01 -3.02 -12.62
N TRP A 87 7.00 -3.87 -12.37
CA TRP A 87 7.18 -5.12 -13.12
C TRP A 87 6.05 -6.12 -12.87
N GLU A 88 5.65 -6.27 -11.62
CA GLU A 88 4.60 -7.22 -11.22
C GLU A 88 3.23 -6.77 -11.75
N THR A 89 2.93 -5.49 -11.74
CA THR A 89 1.68 -4.96 -12.32
C THR A 89 1.57 -5.32 -13.79
N GLN A 90 2.58 -5.02 -14.59
CA GLN A 90 2.60 -5.37 -16.00
C GLN A 90 2.49 -6.88 -16.23
N LYS A 91 3.20 -7.68 -15.43
CA LYS A 91 3.20 -9.14 -15.53
C LYS A 91 1.84 -9.74 -15.16
N ILE A 92 1.27 -9.34 -14.04
CA ILE A 92 0.02 -9.93 -13.51
C ILE A 92 -1.18 -9.48 -14.34
N MET A 93 -1.23 -8.22 -14.74
CA MET A 93 -2.30 -7.69 -15.59
C MET A 93 -2.15 -8.06 -17.08
N GLY A 94 -1.00 -8.64 -17.47
CA GLY A 94 -0.75 -9.11 -18.84
C GLY A 94 -0.61 -7.97 -19.85
N ASP A 95 -0.34 -6.74 -19.42
CA ASP A 95 -0.22 -5.57 -20.30
C ASP A 95 1.04 -4.76 -20.00
N LYS A 96 2.03 -4.88 -20.87
CA LYS A 96 3.31 -4.14 -20.81
C LYS A 96 3.18 -2.65 -21.13
N SER A 97 2.03 -2.19 -21.65
CA SER A 97 1.82 -0.79 -21.99
C SER A 97 1.40 0.07 -20.77
N ILE A 98 1.05 -0.55 -19.66
CA ILE A 98 0.68 0.16 -18.44
C ILE A 98 1.90 0.86 -17.87
N GLN A 99 1.81 2.18 -17.71
CA GLN A 99 2.82 2.97 -17.02
C GLN A 99 2.51 2.99 -15.50
N VAL A 100 3.50 2.65 -14.69
CA VAL A 100 3.35 2.66 -13.22
C VAL A 100 4.42 3.56 -12.61
N ASN A 101 4.00 4.49 -11.75
CA ASN A 101 4.87 5.27 -10.89
C ASN A 101 4.51 4.94 -9.45
N ALA A 102 5.45 4.38 -8.71
CA ALA A 102 5.24 3.95 -7.33
C ALA A 102 6.15 4.73 -6.37
N THR A 103 5.61 5.06 -5.20
CA THR A 103 6.37 5.54 -4.05
C THR A 103 6.05 4.65 -2.86
N ALA A 104 7.06 3.99 -2.30
CA ALA A 104 6.88 3.05 -1.20
C ALA A 104 7.42 3.61 0.10
N VAL A 105 6.55 3.75 1.10
CA VAL A 105 6.87 4.36 2.39
C VAL A 105 6.62 3.36 3.52
N ARG A 106 7.58 3.20 4.43
CA ARG A 106 7.41 2.47 5.67
C ARG A 106 6.79 3.36 6.74
N VAL A 107 5.76 2.87 7.42
CA VAL A 107 5.03 3.60 8.47
C VAL A 107 5.02 2.83 9.79
N PRO A 108 4.87 3.48 10.96
CA PRO A 108 4.99 2.87 12.28
C PRO A 108 3.69 2.15 12.70
N VAL A 109 3.20 1.26 11.83
CA VAL A 109 2.08 0.36 12.12
C VAL A 109 2.53 -1.09 12.01
N PHE A 110 1.95 -1.98 12.81
CA PHE A 110 2.36 -3.38 12.83
C PHE A 110 1.79 -4.17 11.67
N PHE A 111 0.53 -3.99 11.34
CA PHE A 111 -0.19 -4.80 10.36
C PHE A 111 -0.92 -3.92 9.34
N GLY A 112 -1.20 -4.53 8.19
CA GLY A 112 -1.91 -3.89 7.10
C GLY A 112 -1.01 -2.95 6.26
N HIS A 113 -1.31 -2.87 4.97
CA HIS A 113 -0.71 -1.91 4.06
C HIS A 113 -1.83 -1.06 3.48
N SER A 114 -1.63 0.25 3.46
CA SER A 114 -2.56 1.17 2.81
C SER A 114 -1.94 1.69 1.52
N GLU A 115 -2.76 1.94 0.52
CA GLU A 115 -2.32 2.43 -0.77
C GLU A 115 -3.24 3.55 -1.25
N VAL A 116 -2.65 4.63 -1.75
CA VAL A 116 -3.37 5.66 -2.51
C VAL A 116 -3.07 5.45 -3.97
N ILE A 117 -4.12 5.21 -4.77
CA ILE A 117 -3.98 4.85 -6.17
C ILE A 117 -4.75 5.85 -7.03
N ASN A 118 -4.05 6.48 -7.98
CA ASN A 118 -4.65 7.28 -9.04
C ASN A 118 -4.46 6.55 -10.36
N ILE A 119 -5.53 6.42 -11.14
CA ILE A 119 -5.50 5.72 -12.43
C ILE A 119 -5.97 6.60 -13.57
N GLU A 120 -5.27 6.52 -14.68
CA GLU A 120 -5.76 6.99 -15.99
C GLU A 120 -6.17 5.80 -16.83
N THR A 121 -7.36 5.86 -17.41
CA THR A 121 -7.90 4.81 -18.28
C THR A 121 -8.08 5.31 -19.71
N ARG A 122 -8.00 4.40 -20.68
CA ARG A 122 -8.19 4.74 -22.10
C ARG A 122 -9.66 5.09 -22.42
N LYS A 123 -10.59 4.45 -21.71
CA LYS A 123 -12.02 4.75 -21.79
C LYS A 123 -12.42 5.53 -20.55
N LYS A 124 -13.34 6.47 -20.68
CA LYS A 124 -13.83 7.28 -19.55
C LYS A 124 -14.44 6.38 -18.49
N LEU A 125 -13.95 6.48 -17.26
CA LEU A 125 -14.43 5.76 -16.07
C LEU A 125 -15.00 6.78 -15.08
N SER A 126 -16.21 6.56 -14.60
CA SER A 126 -16.79 7.34 -13.50
C SER A 126 -16.60 6.62 -12.16
N ALA A 127 -16.62 7.38 -11.05
CA ALA A 127 -16.55 6.80 -9.71
C ALA A 127 -17.70 5.80 -9.45
N ALA A 128 -18.93 6.12 -9.91
CA ALA A 128 -20.08 5.22 -9.77
C ALA A 128 -19.88 3.88 -10.50
N GLU A 129 -19.30 3.91 -11.69
CA GLU A 129 -19.02 2.68 -12.44
C GLU A 129 -17.84 1.90 -11.85
N ALA A 130 -16.81 2.58 -11.34
CA ALA A 130 -15.73 1.94 -10.60
C ALA A 130 -16.27 1.23 -9.36
N ARG A 131 -17.10 1.89 -8.57
CA ARG A 131 -17.77 1.31 -7.40
C ARG A 131 -18.54 0.05 -7.77
N ARG A 132 -19.44 0.13 -8.75
CA ARG A 132 -20.26 -1.00 -9.19
C ARG A 132 -19.44 -2.21 -9.60
N LEU A 133 -18.28 -2.00 -10.24
CA LEU A 133 -17.38 -3.08 -10.63
C LEU A 133 -16.66 -3.69 -9.43
N LEU A 134 -16.21 -2.86 -8.48
CA LEU A 134 -15.47 -3.32 -7.31
C LEU A 134 -16.37 -4.02 -6.28
N GLU A 135 -17.61 -3.55 -6.08
CA GLU A 135 -18.60 -4.23 -5.23
C GLU A 135 -18.94 -5.66 -5.68
N ASN A 136 -18.79 -5.93 -6.97
CA ASN A 136 -19.02 -7.25 -7.55
C ASN A 136 -17.74 -8.05 -7.81
N ALA A 137 -16.59 -7.55 -7.40
CA ALA A 137 -15.31 -8.20 -7.63
C ALA A 137 -14.91 -9.10 -6.45
N PRO A 138 -14.43 -10.33 -6.71
CA PRO A 138 -14.03 -11.24 -5.63
C PRO A 138 -12.82 -10.69 -4.85
N GLY A 139 -12.84 -10.84 -3.52
CA GLY A 139 -11.77 -10.43 -2.64
C GLY A 139 -11.71 -8.93 -2.38
N ILE A 140 -12.74 -8.18 -2.72
CA ILE A 140 -12.85 -6.74 -2.52
C ILE A 140 -14.05 -6.43 -1.63
N THR A 141 -13.85 -5.54 -0.66
CA THR A 141 -14.92 -4.89 0.09
C THR A 141 -14.82 -3.39 -0.14
N VAL A 142 -15.87 -2.77 -0.66
CA VAL A 142 -15.95 -1.32 -0.80
C VAL A 142 -16.44 -0.72 0.51
N MET A 143 -15.66 0.20 1.09
CA MET A 143 -15.98 0.91 2.32
C MET A 143 -15.68 2.39 2.10
N ASP A 144 -16.68 3.12 1.67
CA ASP A 144 -16.54 4.54 1.31
C ASP A 144 -17.81 5.35 1.61
N GLU A 145 -18.44 5.01 2.71
CA GLU A 145 -19.51 5.85 3.26
C GLU A 145 -18.93 7.23 3.63
N HIS A 146 -19.59 8.29 3.18
CA HIS A 146 -19.15 9.66 3.46
C HIS A 146 -19.62 10.14 4.85
N VAL A 147 -19.34 9.30 5.85
CA VAL A 147 -19.61 9.55 7.27
C VAL A 147 -18.33 9.36 8.08
N PRO A 148 -18.23 9.93 9.30
CA PRO A 148 -17.08 9.67 10.16
C PRO A 148 -16.88 8.17 10.41
N GLY A 149 -15.67 7.66 10.13
CA GLY A 149 -15.35 6.24 10.25
C GLY A 149 -15.78 5.35 9.08
N GLY A 150 -16.43 5.86 8.05
CA GLY A 150 -16.87 5.14 6.86
C GLY A 150 -15.75 4.89 5.83
N TYR A 151 -14.55 4.58 6.30
CA TYR A 151 -13.34 4.33 5.48
C TYR A 151 -12.47 3.22 6.10
N PRO A 152 -11.69 2.51 5.29
CA PRO A 152 -10.80 1.47 5.78
C PRO A 152 -9.62 2.06 6.57
N THR A 153 -9.21 1.36 7.62
CA THR A 153 -8.01 1.66 8.42
C THR A 153 -7.23 0.37 8.68
N ALA A 154 -5.96 0.47 9.08
CA ALA A 154 -5.17 -0.68 9.48
C ALA A 154 -5.83 -1.49 10.62
N ALA A 155 -6.60 -0.84 11.51
CA ALA A 155 -7.33 -1.50 12.58
C ALA A 155 -8.57 -2.27 12.07
N THR A 156 -9.26 -1.78 11.05
CA THR A 156 -10.40 -2.47 10.44
C THR A 156 -9.95 -3.65 9.58
N GLU A 157 -8.81 -3.55 8.91
CA GLU A 157 -8.22 -4.64 8.11
C GLU A 157 -7.75 -5.81 8.96
N ALA A 158 -7.28 -5.57 10.18
CA ALA A 158 -6.82 -6.62 11.10
C ALA A 158 -7.95 -7.57 11.52
N ALA A 159 -9.20 -7.15 11.43
CA ALA A 159 -10.37 -7.97 11.79
C ALA A 159 -10.83 -8.92 10.66
N THR A 160 -10.32 -8.76 9.44
CA THR A 160 -10.75 -9.54 8.26
C THR A 160 -9.57 -10.06 7.46
N CYS A 161 -9.24 -11.33 7.64
CA CYS A 161 -8.03 -11.95 7.05
C CYS A 161 -8.00 -12.09 5.51
N TRP A 162 -9.05 -11.77 4.76
CA TRP A 162 -9.16 -12.20 3.34
C TRP A 162 -9.73 -11.18 2.36
N SER A 163 -10.02 -9.95 2.75
CA SER A 163 -10.54 -8.93 1.84
C SER A 163 -9.68 -7.67 1.83
N SER A 164 -9.45 -7.12 0.66
CA SER A 164 -8.87 -5.78 0.50
C SER A 164 -10.01 -4.75 0.53
N TRP A 165 -9.86 -3.73 1.37
CA TRP A 165 -10.87 -2.70 1.57
C TRP A 165 -10.53 -1.48 0.70
N PHE A 166 -11.51 -0.92 0.04
CA PHE A 166 -11.33 0.20 -0.88
C PHE A 166 -12.29 1.34 -0.63
N MET A 167 -11.74 2.56 -0.68
CA MET A 167 -12.50 3.79 -0.79
C MET A 167 -12.33 4.34 -2.21
N ILE A 168 -13.42 4.77 -2.84
CA ILE A 168 -13.45 5.31 -4.21
C ILE A 168 -13.80 6.79 -4.14
N ARG A 169 -13.00 7.62 -4.80
CA ARG A 169 -13.21 9.07 -4.89
C ARG A 169 -13.18 9.56 -6.32
#